data_260c6a277b20ece929af50333c80540c
#
_entry.id   260c6a277b20ece929af50333c80540c
#
_cell.length_a   1.000
_cell.length_b   1.000
_cell.length_c   1.000
_cell.angle_alpha   90.00
_cell.angle_beta   90.00
_cell.angle_gamma   90.00
#
_symmetry.space_group_name_H-M   'P 1'
#
loop_
_entity.id
_entity.type
_entity.pdbx_description
1 polymer ?
#
loop_
_entity_poly.entity_id
_entity_poly.type
_entity_poly.pdbx_seq_one_letter_code
_entity_poly.pdbx_strand_id
1 'polypeptide(L)'
;MSSVLLFSACTELTDGYSTDPVNITDPSVVSTDKFMSGTLASLIGIYEGDMNRLTGMWIGYFSGEDRQYIGLSNYGVSGRDFNTEWGGVYSSVIKNAHLVKTRARTENNLRMLAIAQTTEAMAAGLAADLWGDVPFTEMSQYPTITTPKYDDQASVYANVQILLDSAIKNFEKDVPAKLGKDAAGADFFFGGDPAMWTAVCHTLRARFYLHTKDYTNALDQAQQGIASADGNMMAPHGTSYLQNFNLFYSFTNYDRPGYMAGNGHAAALMDPANPGSRNNGKTNENSRFNYFYLPNGDGTYDVNYLYDVEYETPPEYNGFFAATTSFPMVTWQENTLIRAEVLAKQGEFTNSLAALNELRAYLDSGAGWPAGYNDNPSAMVADDPTAPGFFDEYLAGDFAAGGIENADSIDPNDALLREVLEERYVTLYGQLEGFNDIRRTNNFLDIPVKSGNSTIPLRLLYPQSELNTNPNVPTSGVGLFEATAANATPY
;
A
#
# COMPACT_ATOMS: atom_id res chain seq x y z
N MET A 1 9.13 -55.12 54.52
CA MET A 1 9.09 -55.15 53.01
C MET A 1 8.29 -53.96 52.53
N SER A 2 8.96 -52.88 52.19
CA SER A 2 8.31 -51.68 51.61
C SER A 2 8.30 -51.76 50.10
N SER A 3 7.11 -51.81 49.54
CA SER A 3 6.91 -51.81 48.11
C SER A 3 7.08 -50.38 47.56
N VAL A 4 8.12 -50.15 46.80
CA VAL A 4 8.29 -48.96 46.00
C VAL A 4 7.47 -49.13 44.72
N LEU A 5 6.37 -48.41 44.59
CA LEU A 5 5.62 -48.27 43.35
C LEU A 5 6.34 -47.28 42.47
N LEU A 6 6.95 -47.73 41.41
CA LEU A 6 7.50 -46.96 40.30
C LEU A 6 6.34 -46.40 39.46
N PHE A 7 6.12 -45.09 39.53
CA PHE A 7 5.30 -44.36 38.54
C PHE A 7 6.14 -44.07 37.32
N SER A 8 6.18 -44.98 36.35
CA SER A 8 6.69 -44.76 35.03
C SER A 8 5.61 -45.11 33.99
N ALA A 9 4.60 -44.27 33.89
CA ALA A 9 3.60 -44.48 32.86
C ALA A 9 2.71 -43.23 32.62
N CYS A 10 3.26 -42.13 32.21
CA CYS A 10 2.43 -41.05 31.65
C CYS A 10 3.08 -40.27 30.51
N THR A 11 4.34 -40.56 30.18
CA THR A 11 5.01 -39.86 29.05
C THR A 11 4.67 -40.50 27.71
N GLU A 12 4.47 -41.81 27.64
CA GLU A 12 4.13 -42.48 26.38
C GLU A 12 2.68 -42.26 25.92
N LEU A 13 1.76 -41.94 26.86
CA LEU A 13 0.34 -41.76 26.52
C LEU A 13 0.06 -40.39 25.89
N THR A 14 0.98 -39.44 26.06
CA THR A 14 0.89 -38.07 25.50
C THR A 14 1.88 -37.83 24.39
N ASP A 15 2.70 -38.82 24.06
CA ASP A 15 3.66 -38.75 22.95
C ASP A 15 2.89 -38.67 21.64
N GLY A 16 3.04 -37.56 20.91
CA GLY A 16 2.32 -37.27 19.68
C GLY A 16 1.07 -36.38 19.83
N TYR A 17 0.47 -36.27 21.04
CA TYR A 17 -0.65 -35.35 21.24
C TYR A 17 -0.21 -33.88 21.40
N SER A 18 1.06 -33.63 21.69
CA SER A 18 1.64 -32.30 21.75
C SER A 18 2.24 -31.81 20.42
N THR A 19 2.28 -32.68 19.41
CA THR A 19 2.65 -32.31 18.05
C THR A 19 1.40 -31.89 17.30
N ASP A 20 1.24 -30.61 17.05
CA ASP A 20 0.18 -30.10 16.19
C ASP A 20 0.42 -30.61 14.75
N PRO A 21 -0.44 -31.52 14.21
CA PRO A 21 -0.23 -32.06 12.85
C PRO A 21 -0.49 -31.03 11.76
N VAL A 22 -1.05 -29.87 12.08
CA VAL A 22 -1.41 -28.81 11.15
C VAL A 22 -0.35 -27.70 11.13
N ASN A 23 0.33 -27.45 12.27
CA ASN A 23 1.37 -26.46 12.35
C ASN A 23 2.77 -27.09 12.23
N ILE A 24 3.54 -26.54 11.29
CA ILE A 24 4.93 -26.95 11.07
C ILE A 24 5.79 -26.44 12.25
N THR A 25 6.10 -27.34 13.17
CA THR A 25 6.93 -27.03 14.34
C THR A 25 8.41 -26.94 14.03
N ASP A 26 8.85 -27.65 12.98
CA ASP A 26 10.23 -27.60 12.47
C ASP A 26 10.26 -26.90 11.09
N PRO A 27 10.70 -25.63 11.04
CA PRO A 27 10.82 -24.93 9.78
C PRO A 27 11.70 -25.66 8.75
N SER A 28 12.64 -26.51 9.18
CA SER A 28 13.59 -27.20 8.27
C SER A 28 12.91 -28.14 7.27
N VAL A 29 11.69 -28.62 7.57
CA VAL A 29 10.94 -29.53 6.68
C VAL A 29 10.25 -28.80 5.52
N VAL A 30 10.20 -27.45 5.56
CA VAL A 30 9.61 -26.63 4.50
C VAL A 30 10.71 -26.02 3.65
N SER A 31 10.62 -26.16 2.34
CA SER A 31 11.60 -25.57 1.41
C SER A 31 11.57 -24.04 1.43
N THR A 32 12.68 -23.41 1.10
CA THR A 32 12.86 -21.94 1.15
C THR A 32 11.89 -21.22 0.21
N ASP A 33 11.59 -21.81 -0.95
CA ASP A 33 10.63 -21.29 -1.93
C ASP A 33 9.20 -21.20 -1.36
N LYS A 34 8.77 -22.17 -0.56
CA LYS A 34 7.46 -22.14 0.10
C LYS A 34 7.38 -21.06 1.17
N PHE A 35 8.46 -20.85 1.94
CA PHE A 35 8.53 -19.72 2.85
C PHE A 35 8.48 -18.39 2.12
N MET A 36 9.16 -18.25 0.97
CA MET A 36 9.11 -17.05 0.17
C MET A 36 7.69 -16.76 -0.31
N SER A 37 7.01 -17.73 -0.92
CA SER A 37 5.61 -17.55 -1.38
C SER A 37 4.69 -17.12 -0.24
N GLY A 38 4.78 -17.76 0.93
CA GLY A 38 4.00 -17.40 2.12
C GLY A 38 4.32 -16.00 2.64
N THR A 39 5.59 -15.59 2.56
CA THR A 39 6.02 -14.25 2.96
C THR A 39 5.48 -13.18 2.02
N LEU A 40 5.52 -13.43 0.70
CA LEU A 40 4.96 -12.52 -0.31
C LEU A 40 3.43 -12.42 -0.19
N ALA A 41 2.74 -13.53 0.08
CA ALA A 41 1.30 -13.50 0.35
C ALA A 41 0.96 -12.70 1.62
N SER A 42 1.78 -12.83 2.67
CA SER A 42 1.63 -12.03 3.89
C SER A 42 1.90 -10.54 3.64
N LEU A 43 2.83 -10.21 2.72
CA LEU A 43 3.10 -8.84 2.31
C LEU A 43 1.86 -8.21 1.64
N ILE A 44 1.17 -8.96 0.78
CA ILE A 44 -0.12 -8.50 0.22
C ILE A 44 -1.09 -8.18 1.36
N GLY A 45 -1.23 -9.09 2.34
CA GLY A 45 -2.14 -8.91 3.46
C GLY A 45 -1.92 -7.63 4.28
N ILE A 46 -0.67 -7.19 4.46
CA ILE A 46 -0.38 -5.94 5.19
C ILE A 46 -0.58 -4.68 4.33
N TYR A 47 -0.45 -4.76 3.00
CA TYR A 47 -0.66 -3.62 2.10
C TYR A 47 -2.12 -3.42 1.71
N GLU A 48 -2.88 -4.49 1.52
CA GLU A 48 -4.27 -4.46 1.05
C GLU A 48 -5.30 -4.64 2.18
N GLY A 49 -4.85 -5.04 3.39
CA GLY A 49 -5.69 -5.44 4.50
C GLY A 49 -6.35 -4.30 5.29
N ASP A 50 -6.61 -4.56 6.58
CA ASP A 50 -7.39 -3.67 7.45
C ASP A 50 -6.76 -2.30 7.66
N MET A 51 -5.42 -2.19 7.74
CA MET A 51 -4.74 -0.89 7.84
C MET A 51 -5.09 0.02 6.68
N ASN A 52 -5.13 -0.53 5.47
CA ASN A 52 -5.43 0.22 4.26
C ASN A 52 -6.88 0.72 4.25
N ARG A 53 -7.84 -0.17 4.56
CA ARG A 53 -9.24 0.22 4.67
C ARG A 53 -9.46 1.30 5.73
N LEU A 54 -8.86 1.14 6.91
CA LEU A 54 -8.98 2.09 8.01
C LEU A 54 -8.40 3.46 7.66
N THR A 55 -7.16 3.50 7.18
CA THR A 55 -6.50 4.76 6.83
C THR A 55 -7.14 5.42 5.61
N GLY A 56 -7.64 4.63 4.66
CA GLY A 56 -8.44 5.11 3.53
C GLY A 56 -9.73 5.81 3.96
N MET A 57 -10.40 5.31 5.02
CA MET A 57 -11.55 6.02 5.61
C MET A 57 -11.13 7.35 6.25
N TRP A 58 -9.94 7.44 6.84
CA TRP A 58 -9.47 8.66 7.49
C TRP A 58 -9.13 9.78 6.51
N ILE A 59 -8.68 9.43 5.33
CA ILE A 59 -8.35 10.40 4.28
C ILE A 59 -9.45 10.57 3.23
N GLY A 60 -10.63 9.96 3.43
CA GLY A 60 -11.79 10.18 2.58
C GLY A 60 -11.80 9.39 1.26
N TYR A 61 -11.08 8.29 1.17
CA TYR A 61 -11.29 7.31 0.08
C TYR A 61 -12.59 6.54 0.30
N PHE A 62 -12.87 6.21 1.56
CA PHE A 62 -14.00 5.40 1.99
C PHE A 62 -14.73 6.07 3.15
N SER A 63 -15.90 5.52 3.50
CA SER A 63 -16.64 5.84 4.72
C SER A 63 -16.98 4.56 5.48
N GLY A 64 -17.11 4.67 6.80
CA GLY A 64 -17.59 3.60 7.65
C GLY A 64 -19.08 3.77 7.90
N GLU A 65 -19.91 2.79 7.51
CA GLU A 65 -21.36 2.93 7.45
C GLU A 65 -22.09 2.13 8.53
N ASP A 66 -21.51 1.07 9.09
CA ASP A 66 -22.19 0.25 10.09
C ASP A 66 -21.30 -0.09 11.29
N ARG A 67 -21.93 -0.26 12.45
CA ARG A 67 -21.36 -0.73 13.73
C ARG A 67 -20.04 -0.05 14.09
N GLN A 68 -18.99 -0.86 14.37
CA GLN A 68 -17.68 -0.32 14.76
C GLN A 68 -17.03 0.54 13.67
N TYR A 69 -17.35 0.33 12.39
CA TYR A 69 -16.73 1.09 11.29
C TYR A 69 -17.16 2.56 11.30
N ILE A 70 -18.35 2.89 11.82
CA ILE A 70 -18.76 4.29 12.07
C ILE A 70 -17.76 4.94 13.06
N GLY A 71 -17.43 4.26 14.15
CA GLY A 71 -16.47 4.75 15.14
C GLY A 71 -15.05 4.84 14.58
N LEU A 72 -14.60 3.77 13.92
CA LEU A 72 -13.27 3.67 13.32
C LEU A 72 -13.04 4.76 12.27
N SER A 73 -14.02 5.02 11.41
CA SER A 73 -13.91 6.08 10.38
C SER A 73 -13.89 7.49 10.97
N ASN A 74 -14.39 7.67 12.21
CA ASN A 74 -14.35 8.91 12.97
C ASN A 74 -13.18 8.96 13.96
N TYR A 75 -12.10 8.23 13.71
CA TYR A 75 -10.85 8.18 14.50
C TYR A 75 -11.00 7.52 15.88
N GLY A 76 -12.10 6.81 16.13
CA GLY A 76 -12.38 6.10 17.38
C GLY A 76 -11.62 4.78 17.47
N VAL A 77 -10.30 4.84 17.65
CA VAL A 77 -9.41 3.67 17.69
C VAL A 77 -8.66 3.58 19.01
N SER A 78 -8.19 2.38 19.31
CA SER A 78 -7.33 2.06 20.43
C SER A 78 -6.15 1.19 20.00
N GLY A 79 -5.15 1.00 20.86
CA GLY A 79 -4.02 0.12 20.53
C GLY A 79 -4.43 -1.33 20.22
N ARG A 80 -5.61 -1.78 20.66
CA ARG A 80 -6.11 -3.14 20.34
C ARG A 80 -6.45 -3.34 18.88
N ASP A 81 -6.86 -2.27 18.21
CA ASP A 81 -7.26 -2.29 16.82
C ASP A 81 -6.07 -2.50 15.86
N PHE A 82 -4.84 -2.44 16.38
CA PHE A 82 -3.60 -2.60 15.61
C PHE A 82 -2.80 -3.86 15.97
N ASN A 83 -3.32 -4.74 16.83
CA ASN A 83 -2.61 -5.97 17.22
C ASN A 83 -2.35 -6.92 16.05
N THR A 84 -3.36 -7.12 15.21
CA THR A 84 -3.30 -8.03 14.06
C THR A 84 -2.33 -7.51 13.01
N GLU A 85 -2.39 -6.22 12.71
CA GLU A 85 -1.58 -5.54 11.69
C GLU A 85 -0.10 -5.56 12.08
N TRP A 86 0.20 -5.27 13.33
CA TRP A 86 1.56 -5.39 13.88
C TRP A 86 2.08 -6.83 13.78
N GLY A 87 1.24 -7.80 14.15
CA GLY A 87 1.55 -9.22 14.00
C GLY A 87 1.79 -9.60 12.55
N GLY A 88 1.01 -9.05 11.61
CA GLY A 88 1.20 -9.20 10.17
C GLY A 88 2.57 -8.72 9.72
N VAL A 89 2.95 -7.50 10.11
CA VAL A 89 4.26 -6.92 9.78
C VAL A 89 5.40 -7.75 10.38
N TYR A 90 5.41 -7.97 11.69
CA TYR A 90 6.57 -8.54 12.38
C TYR A 90 6.62 -10.07 12.33
N SER A 91 5.50 -10.74 12.61
CA SER A 91 5.47 -12.21 12.72
C SER A 91 5.28 -12.89 11.38
N SER A 92 4.49 -12.28 10.46
CA SER A 92 4.18 -12.93 9.19
C SER A 92 5.12 -12.50 8.07
N VAL A 93 5.57 -11.24 8.00
CA VAL A 93 6.47 -10.77 6.94
C VAL A 93 7.93 -10.72 7.39
N ILE A 94 8.30 -9.86 8.34
CA ILE A 94 9.71 -9.59 8.68
C ILE A 94 10.42 -10.85 9.19
N LYS A 95 9.82 -11.57 10.14
CA LYS A 95 10.38 -12.83 10.66
C LYS A 95 10.64 -13.86 9.56
N ASN A 96 9.68 -14.04 8.66
CA ASN A 96 9.80 -15.01 7.58
C ASN A 96 10.77 -14.54 6.49
N ALA A 97 10.80 -13.25 6.13
CA ALA A 97 11.78 -12.68 5.22
C ALA A 97 13.21 -12.88 5.78
N HIS A 98 13.41 -12.69 7.09
CA HIS A 98 14.70 -12.96 7.74
C HIS A 98 15.11 -14.44 7.65
N LEU A 99 14.18 -15.37 7.86
CA LEU A 99 14.41 -16.80 7.68
C LEU A 99 14.81 -17.13 6.22
N VAL A 100 14.09 -16.59 5.25
CA VAL A 100 14.40 -16.77 3.82
C VAL A 100 15.79 -16.20 3.50
N LYS A 101 16.11 -14.99 3.96
CA LYS A 101 17.46 -14.40 3.78
C LYS A 101 18.58 -15.30 4.31
N THR A 102 18.39 -15.87 5.50
CA THR A 102 19.37 -16.74 6.14
C THR A 102 19.60 -18.00 5.31
N ARG A 103 18.53 -18.64 4.86
CA ARG A 103 18.60 -19.84 4.02
C ARG A 103 19.15 -19.55 2.64
N ALA A 104 18.68 -18.50 2.00
CA ALA A 104 19.13 -18.09 0.67
C ALA A 104 20.66 -17.83 0.63
N ARG A 105 21.23 -17.27 1.71
CA ARG A 105 22.69 -17.14 1.86
C ARG A 105 23.37 -18.51 1.92
N THR A 106 22.86 -19.44 2.71
CA THR A 106 23.40 -20.80 2.84
C THR A 106 23.32 -21.56 1.51
N GLU A 107 22.24 -21.37 0.77
CA GLU A 107 21.98 -21.99 -0.52
C GLU A 107 22.68 -21.28 -1.69
N ASN A 108 23.38 -20.16 -1.43
CA ASN A 108 23.95 -19.27 -2.44
C ASN A 108 22.92 -18.83 -3.49
N ASN A 109 21.67 -18.59 -3.07
CA ASN A 109 20.58 -18.14 -3.92
C ASN A 109 20.41 -16.61 -3.80
N LEU A 110 21.23 -15.87 -4.54
CA LEU A 110 21.28 -14.40 -4.44
C LEU A 110 19.98 -13.74 -4.90
N ARG A 111 19.26 -14.36 -5.85
CA ARG A 111 18.00 -13.83 -6.32
C ARG A 111 16.91 -13.90 -5.24
N MET A 112 16.78 -15.04 -4.59
CA MET A 112 15.83 -15.20 -3.47
C MET A 112 16.25 -14.33 -2.27
N LEU A 113 17.55 -14.18 -2.02
CA LEU A 113 18.07 -13.28 -1.01
C LEU A 113 17.64 -11.83 -1.28
N ALA A 114 17.76 -11.37 -2.54
CA ALA A 114 17.37 -10.03 -2.94
C ALA A 114 15.86 -9.77 -2.82
N ILE A 115 15.03 -10.73 -3.26
CA ILE A 115 13.57 -10.64 -3.08
C ILE A 115 13.21 -10.53 -1.59
N ALA A 116 13.82 -11.37 -0.73
CA ALA A 116 13.56 -11.33 0.70
C ALA A 116 14.06 -10.03 1.37
N GLN A 117 15.17 -9.45 0.89
CA GLN A 117 15.64 -8.13 1.33
C GLN A 117 14.65 -7.03 0.95
N THR A 118 14.12 -7.05 -0.27
CA THR A 118 13.10 -6.10 -0.73
C THR A 118 11.81 -6.24 0.09
N THR A 119 11.36 -7.46 0.34
CA THR A 119 10.15 -7.75 1.14
C THR A 119 10.28 -7.24 2.58
N GLU A 120 11.44 -7.47 3.21
CA GLU A 120 11.72 -6.94 4.56
C GLU A 120 11.79 -5.42 4.57
N ALA A 121 12.40 -4.81 3.57
CA ALA A 121 12.48 -3.36 3.42
C ALA A 121 11.08 -2.73 3.26
N MET A 122 10.20 -3.34 2.46
CA MET A 122 8.82 -2.90 2.31
C MET A 122 8.07 -2.93 3.65
N ALA A 123 8.16 -4.03 4.39
CA ALA A 123 7.46 -4.18 5.67
C ALA A 123 8.02 -3.26 6.76
N ALA A 124 9.35 -3.12 6.85
CA ALA A 124 9.98 -2.26 7.84
C ALA A 124 9.77 -0.77 7.54
N GLY A 125 9.83 -0.38 6.26
CA GLY A 125 9.52 0.98 5.83
C GLY A 125 8.06 1.35 6.13
N LEU A 126 7.12 0.46 5.80
CA LEU A 126 5.71 0.63 6.14
C LEU A 126 5.49 0.75 7.66
N ALA A 127 6.18 -0.05 8.48
CA ALA A 127 6.08 0.08 9.92
C ALA A 127 6.58 1.45 10.41
N ALA A 128 7.72 1.92 9.89
CA ALA A 128 8.24 3.24 10.19
C ALA A 128 7.31 4.36 9.73
N ASP A 129 6.70 4.23 8.55
CA ASP A 129 5.69 5.17 8.06
C ASP A 129 4.52 5.30 9.04
N LEU A 130 3.97 4.17 9.48
CA LEU A 130 2.70 4.15 10.23
C LEU A 130 2.88 4.39 11.73
N TRP A 131 3.94 3.86 12.35
CA TRP A 131 4.15 3.95 13.81
C TRP A 131 5.30 4.88 14.22
N GLY A 132 6.18 5.28 13.31
CA GLY A 132 7.37 6.09 13.61
C GLY A 132 8.53 5.20 14.09
N ASP A 133 8.93 5.34 15.36
CA ASP A 133 9.98 4.49 15.94
C ASP A 133 9.49 3.05 16.07
N VAL A 134 10.26 2.09 15.61
CA VAL A 134 9.86 0.68 15.59
C VAL A 134 11.06 -0.26 15.78
N PRO A 135 10.88 -1.49 16.29
CA PRO A 135 11.96 -2.46 16.36
C PRO A 135 12.48 -2.83 14.98
N PHE A 136 13.78 -2.71 14.76
CA PHE A 136 14.43 -3.13 13.53
C PHE A 136 15.74 -3.90 13.80
N THR A 137 16.69 -3.33 14.49
CA THR A 137 18.04 -3.93 14.66
C THR A 137 18.04 -5.18 15.55
N GLU A 138 17.15 -5.25 16.53
CA GLU A 138 17.03 -6.37 17.45
C GLU A 138 15.92 -7.36 17.11
N MET A 139 14.99 -7.03 16.18
CA MET A 139 13.82 -7.84 15.88
C MET A 139 14.12 -9.25 15.37
N SER A 140 15.28 -9.45 14.73
CA SER A 140 15.69 -10.75 14.16
C SER A 140 16.45 -11.65 15.15
N GLN A 141 16.62 -11.22 16.41
CA GLN A 141 17.41 -11.93 17.42
C GLN A 141 16.58 -12.83 18.33
N TYR A 142 15.30 -13.06 18.01
CA TYR A 142 14.47 -14.04 18.71
C TYR A 142 15.05 -15.47 18.53
N PRO A 143 15.09 -16.34 19.55
CA PRO A 143 14.52 -16.13 20.90
C PRO A 143 15.49 -15.48 21.91
N THR A 144 16.67 -15.07 21.52
CA THR A 144 17.65 -14.47 22.43
C THR A 144 17.17 -13.14 22.99
N ILE A 145 16.54 -12.31 22.15
CA ILE A 145 15.89 -11.06 22.53
C ILE A 145 14.38 -11.24 22.32
N THR A 146 13.60 -11.11 23.41
CA THR A 146 12.14 -11.21 23.41
C THR A 146 11.45 -9.86 23.57
N THR A 147 12.19 -8.84 23.99
CA THR A 147 11.73 -7.45 24.16
C THR A 147 12.68 -6.51 23.41
N PRO A 148 12.59 -6.46 22.07
CA PRO A 148 13.53 -5.67 21.26
C PRO A 148 13.39 -4.17 21.57
N LYS A 149 14.49 -3.45 21.45
CA LYS A 149 14.49 -1.99 21.48
C LYS A 149 13.83 -1.43 20.22
N TYR A 150 13.28 -0.24 20.39
CA TYR A 150 12.78 0.55 19.28
C TYR A 150 13.91 1.39 18.71
N ASP A 151 14.14 1.27 17.42
CA ASP A 151 15.03 2.14 16.66
C ASP A 151 14.27 3.41 16.29
N ASP A 152 14.94 4.54 16.25
CA ASP A 152 14.34 5.78 15.77
C ASP A 152 13.97 5.68 14.28
N GLN A 153 12.91 6.38 13.88
CA GLN A 153 12.35 6.32 12.53
C GLN A 153 13.39 6.59 11.43
N ALA A 154 14.29 7.57 11.66
CA ALA A 154 15.33 7.91 10.69
C ALA A 154 16.34 6.77 10.51
N SER A 155 16.71 6.10 11.60
CA SER A 155 17.59 4.91 11.56
C SER A 155 16.92 3.75 10.83
N VAL A 156 15.61 3.55 11.02
CA VAL A 156 14.87 2.52 10.27
C VAL A 156 14.89 2.81 8.78
N TYR A 157 14.60 4.03 8.34
CA TYR A 157 14.67 4.40 6.92
C TYR A 157 16.08 4.25 6.34
N ALA A 158 17.13 4.63 7.08
CA ALA A 158 18.50 4.42 6.64
C ALA A 158 18.82 2.93 6.41
N ASN A 159 18.34 2.06 7.30
CA ASN A 159 18.50 0.61 7.15
C ASN A 159 17.67 0.04 6.00
N VAL A 160 16.47 0.55 5.76
CA VAL A 160 15.64 0.20 4.61
C VAL A 160 16.37 0.54 3.30
N GLN A 161 16.98 1.73 3.20
CA GLN A 161 17.81 2.10 2.04
C GLN A 161 18.99 1.13 1.84
N ILE A 162 19.65 0.70 2.92
CA ILE A 162 20.75 -0.28 2.86
C ILE A 162 20.25 -1.65 2.39
N LEU A 163 19.07 -2.09 2.84
CA LEU A 163 18.48 -3.36 2.39
C LEU A 163 18.18 -3.34 0.90
N LEU A 164 17.55 -2.26 0.41
CA LEU A 164 17.20 -2.09 -1.01
C LEU A 164 18.44 -1.99 -1.90
N ASP A 165 19.45 -1.24 -1.49
CA ASP A 165 20.75 -1.18 -2.19
C ASP A 165 21.43 -2.55 -2.25
N SER A 166 21.37 -3.31 -1.16
CA SER A 166 21.91 -4.67 -1.12
C SER A 166 21.11 -5.64 -2.02
N ALA A 167 19.81 -5.46 -2.11
CA ALA A 167 18.95 -6.25 -3.01
C ALA A 167 19.32 -5.97 -4.47
N ILE A 168 19.44 -4.70 -4.88
CA ILE A 168 19.86 -4.29 -6.22
C ILE A 168 21.18 -4.96 -6.58
N LYS A 169 22.21 -4.83 -5.72
CA LYS A 169 23.52 -5.45 -5.93
C LYS A 169 23.49 -6.98 -6.04
N ASN A 170 22.51 -7.63 -5.41
CA ASN A 170 22.34 -9.07 -5.53
C ASN A 170 21.59 -9.45 -6.81
N PHE A 171 20.65 -8.63 -7.29
CA PHE A 171 19.99 -8.84 -8.59
C PHE A 171 20.93 -8.64 -9.77
N GLU A 172 21.89 -7.72 -9.67
CA GLU A 172 22.89 -7.47 -10.72
C GLU A 172 23.86 -8.63 -10.95
N LYS A 173 23.98 -9.56 -9.98
CA LYS A 173 24.89 -10.70 -10.12
C LYS A 173 24.27 -11.76 -11.02
N ASP A 174 25.00 -12.09 -12.09
CA ASP A 174 24.63 -13.17 -13.01
C ASP A 174 24.85 -14.54 -12.34
N VAL A 175 23.83 -15.00 -11.62
CA VAL A 175 23.80 -16.33 -11.01
C VAL A 175 22.54 -17.07 -11.45
N PRO A 176 22.61 -18.40 -11.71
CA PRO A 176 21.43 -19.16 -12.02
C PRO A 176 20.38 -19.03 -10.92
N ALA A 177 19.16 -18.70 -11.30
CA ALA A 177 18.05 -18.63 -10.34
C ALA A 177 17.71 -20.03 -9.83
N LYS A 178 17.74 -20.20 -8.52
CA LYS A 178 17.23 -21.39 -7.84
C LYS A 178 15.92 -21.04 -7.15
N LEU A 179 14.87 -20.79 -7.92
CA LEU A 179 13.57 -20.41 -7.40
C LEU A 179 12.58 -21.59 -7.30
N GLY A 180 13.07 -22.81 -7.09
CA GLY A 180 12.24 -23.99 -7.10
C GLY A 180 11.91 -24.50 -8.50
N LYS A 181 11.00 -25.47 -8.62
CA LYS A 181 10.60 -26.07 -9.90
C LYS A 181 9.79 -25.13 -10.78
N ASP A 182 9.13 -24.16 -10.16
CA ASP A 182 8.35 -23.09 -10.79
C ASP A 182 8.79 -21.76 -10.21
N ALA A 183 9.49 -20.96 -10.98
CA ALA A 183 9.83 -19.59 -10.60
C ALA A 183 8.55 -18.81 -10.23
N ALA A 184 7.47 -18.98 -10.99
CA ALA A 184 6.15 -18.42 -10.71
C ALA A 184 5.55 -18.95 -9.39
N GLY A 185 5.90 -20.14 -8.93
CA GLY A 185 5.40 -20.71 -7.68
C GLY A 185 6.07 -20.14 -6.43
N ALA A 186 7.29 -19.59 -6.54
CA ALA A 186 7.99 -18.97 -5.41
C ALA A 186 7.79 -17.43 -5.40
N ASP A 187 7.83 -16.81 -6.55
CA ASP A 187 7.58 -15.39 -6.78
C ASP A 187 6.47 -15.21 -7.82
N PHE A 188 5.29 -14.94 -7.34
CA PHE A 188 4.10 -14.74 -8.18
C PHE A 188 3.95 -13.31 -8.68
N PHE A 189 4.85 -12.38 -8.33
CA PHE A 189 4.86 -11.03 -8.89
C PHE A 189 5.55 -11.01 -10.26
N PHE A 190 6.79 -11.47 -10.32
CA PHE A 190 7.63 -11.35 -11.52
C PHE A 190 8.35 -12.65 -11.92
N GLY A 191 8.02 -13.78 -11.28
CA GLY A 191 8.70 -15.05 -11.56
C GLY A 191 10.20 -15.00 -11.28
N GLY A 192 10.67 -14.10 -10.43
CA GLY A 192 12.08 -13.89 -10.10
C GLY A 192 12.84 -13.06 -11.12
N ASP A 193 12.19 -12.30 -12.00
CA ASP A 193 12.87 -11.41 -12.94
C ASP A 193 13.67 -10.34 -12.21
N PRO A 194 15.02 -10.32 -12.36
CA PRO A 194 15.86 -9.38 -11.61
C PRO A 194 15.70 -7.94 -12.08
N ALA A 195 15.38 -7.69 -13.35
CA ALA A 195 15.20 -6.34 -13.87
C ALA A 195 13.95 -5.69 -13.32
N MET A 196 12.84 -6.43 -13.27
CA MET A 196 11.58 -5.98 -12.66
C MET A 196 11.77 -5.66 -11.17
N TRP A 197 12.36 -6.57 -10.42
CA TRP A 197 12.62 -6.35 -8.99
C TRP A 197 13.60 -5.20 -8.73
N THR A 198 14.60 -5.00 -9.59
CA THR A 198 15.54 -3.86 -9.48
C THR A 198 14.79 -2.54 -9.66
N ALA A 199 13.90 -2.44 -10.65
CA ALA A 199 13.08 -1.26 -10.87
C ALA A 199 12.14 -0.98 -9.67
N VAL A 200 11.54 -2.02 -9.10
CA VAL A 200 10.76 -1.92 -7.84
C VAL A 200 11.62 -1.40 -6.69
N CYS A 201 12.85 -1.92 -6.51
CA CYS A 201 13.76 -1.44 -5.47
C CYS A 201 14.07 0.05 -5.62
N HIS A 202 14.32 0.53 -6.84
CA HIS A 202 14.57 1.95 -7.09
C HIS A 202 13.33 2.81 -6.80
N THR A 203 12.14 2.39 -7.21
CA THR A 203 10.88 3.09 -6.88
C THR A 203 10.65 3.13 -5.36
N LEU A 204 10.88 2.04 -4.65
CA LEU A 204 10.78 2.00 -3.18
C LEU A 204 11.80 2.93 -2.51
N ARG A 205 13.04 2.97 -3.01
CA ARG A 205 14.05 3.92 -2.52
C ARG A 205 13.59 5.36 -2.73
N ALA A 206 13.04 5.68 -3.90
CA ALA A 206 12.48 6.99 -4.19
C ALA A 206 11.32 7.34 -3.24
N ARG A 207 10.39 6.41 -2.99
CA ARG A 207 9.29 6.54 -2.02
C ARG A 207 9.80 6.92 -0.63
N PHE A 208 10.73 6.15 -0.07
CA PHE A 208 11.24 6.40 1.29
C PHE A 208 12.11 7.65 1.38
N TYR A 209 12.83 8.03 0.32
CA TYR A 209 13.48 9.34 0.26
C TYR A 209 12.47 10.49 0.18
N LEU A 210 11.35 10.31 -0.54
CA LEU A 210 10.26 11.29 -0.56
C LEU A 210 9.62 11.46 0.83
N HIS A 211 9.40 10.35 1.56
CA HIS A 211 8.87 10.38 2.93
C HIS A 211 9.78 11.14 3.90
N THR A 212 11.08 11.07 3.71
CA THR A 212 12.07 11.80 4.51
C THR A 212 12.42 13.18 3.94
N LYS A 213 11.76 13.61 2.86
CA LYS A 213 11.98 14.89 2.15
C LYS A 213 13.40 15.07 1.60
N ASP A 214 14.11 13.97 1.35
CA ASP A 214 15.36 13.94 0.61
C ASP A 214 15.07 13.94 -0.90
N TYR A 215 14.65 15.09 -1.40
CA TYR A 215 14.18 15.26 -2.77
C TYR A 215 15.26 14.94 -3.82
N THR A 216 16.52 15.21 -3.51
CA THR A 216 17.64 14.93 -4.43
C THR A 216 17.78 13.42 -4.67
N ASN A 217 17.83 12.64 -3.59
CA ASN A 217 17.95 11.19 -3.70
C ASN A 217 16.64 10.56 -4.19
N ALA A 218 15.47 11.13 -3.85
CA ALA A 218 14.20 10.66 -4.37
C ALA A 218 14.15 10.74 -5.91
N LEU A 219 14.56 11.87 -6.50
CA LEU A 219 14.61 12.03 -7.95
C LEU A 219 15.61 11.09 -8.62
N ASP A 220 16.84 10.97 -8.07
CA ASP A 220 17.86 10.08 -8.59
C ASP A 220 17.38 8.63 -8.67
N GLN A 221 16.70 8.17 -7.62
CA GLN A 221 16.16 6.82 -7.58
C GLN A 221 14.93 6.65 -8.47
N ALA A 222 14.03 7.62 -8.52
CA ALA A 222 12.84 7.56 -9.38
C ALA A 222 13.19 7.53 -10.87
N GLN A 223 14.30 8.13 -11.29
CA GLN A 223 14.81 8.04 -12.67
C GLN A 223 15.24 6.63 -13.08
N GLN A 224 15.52 5.76 -12.12
CA GLN A 224 15.92 4.37 -12.29
C GLN A 224 14.80 3.38 -11.92
N GLY A 225 13.67 3.90 -11.45
CA GLY A 225 12.52 3.14 -11.01
C GLY A 225 11.72 2.52 -12.16
N ILE A 226 10.51 2.07 -11.84
CA ILE A 226 9.59 1.46 -12.81
C ILE A 226 9.32 2.47 -13.94
N ALA A 227 9.60 2.05 -15.19
CA ALA A 227 9.60 2.91 -16.35
C ALA A 227 8.31 2.85 -17.20
N SER A 228 7.45 1.85 -16.94
CA SER A 228 6.14 1.70 -17.61
C SER A 228 5.19 0.87 -16.77
N ALA A 229 3.90 0.92 -17.04
CA ALA A 229 2.88 0.15 -16.33
C ALA A 229 3.10 -1.37 -16.37
N ASP A 230 3.79 -1.90 -17.37
CA ASP A 230 4.15 -3.32 -17.45
C ASP A 230 5.09 -3.76 -16.33
N GLY A 231 5.82 -2.82 -15.71
CA GLY A 231 6.69 -3.06 -14.58
C GLY A 231 6.02 -2.97 -13.22
N ASN A 232 4.72 -2.70 -13.16
CA ASN A 232 3.99 -2.55 -11.91
C ASN A 232 4.03 -3.82 -11.06
N MET A 233 4.34 -3.66 -9.77
CA MET A 233 4.18 -4.72 -8.78
C MET A 233 2.73 -4.76 -8.34
N MET A 234 1.97 -5.70 -8.91
CA MET A 234 0.56 -5.89 -8.66
C MET A 234 0.33 -7.16 -7.86
N ALA A 235 -0.42 -7.10 -6.75
CA ALA A 235 -0.84 -8.29 -6.03
C ALA A 235 -1.86 -9.08 -6.87
N PRO A 236 -1.55 -10.32 -7.27
CA PRO A 236 -2.47 -11.09 -8.10
C PRO A 236 -3.60 -11.68 -7.25
N HIS A 237 -4.80 -11.67 -7.81
CA HIS A 237 -5.98 -12.28 -7.20
C HIS A 237 -6.62 -13.32 -8.11
N GLY A 238 -7.51 -14.14 -7.54
CA GLY A 238 -8.18 -15.24 -8.24
C GLY A 238 -9.64 -15.36 -7.84
N THR A 239 -10.23 -16.51 -8.12
CA THR A 239 -11.68 -16.72 -8.06
C THR A 239 -12.15 -17.50 -6.81
N SER A 240 -11.32 -17.59 -5.76
CA SER A 240 -11.64 -18.42 -4.60
C SER A 240 -11.71 -17.58 -3.30
N TYR A 241 -12.91 -17.49 -2.72
CA TYR A 241 -13.13 -16.90 -1.42
C TYR A 241 -12.25 -17.56 -0.34
N LEU A 242 -11.74 -16.76 0.60
CA LEU A 242 -10.79 -17.15 1.66
C LEU A 242 -9.45 -17.69 1.18
N GLN A 243 -9.18 -17.70 -0.12
CA GLN A 243 -7.91 -18.19 -0.67
C GLN A 243 -7.16 -17.08 -1.41
N ASN A 244 -7.78 -16.47 -2.41
CA ASN A 244 -7.10 -15.53 -3.28
C ASN A 244 -7.99 -14.42 -3.88
N PHE A 245 -9.18 -14.18 -3.35
CA PHE A 245 -9.94 -12.97 -3.71
C PHE A 245 -9.19 -11.71 -3.34
N ASN A 246 -9.41 -10.63 -4.08
CA ASN A 246 -9.09 -9.28 -3.65
C ASN A 246 -9.65 -9.04 -2.24
N LEU A 247 -8.83 -8.49 -1.32
CA LEU A 247 -9.20 -8.40 0.09
C LEU A 247 -10.32 -7.38 0.34
N PHE A 248 -10.43 -6.36 -0.50
CA PHE A 248 -11.59 -5.44 -0.45
C PHE A 248 -12.86 -6.13 -0.90
N TYR A 249 -12.79 -6.94 -1.98
CA TYR A 249 -13.93 -7.74 -2.42
C TYR A 249 -14.41 -8.72 -1.34
N SER A 250 -13.49 -9.47 -0.73
CA SER A 250 -13.81 -10.36 0.38
C SER A 250 -14.51 -9.61 1.50
N PHE A 251 -13.99 -8.44 1.86
CA PHE A 251 -14.53 -7.61 2.93
C PHE A 251 -15.94 -7.10 2.60
N THR A 252 -16.13 -6.49 1.45
CA THR A 252 -17.40 -5.83 1.08
C THR A 252 -18.51 -6.81 0.77
N ASN A 253 -18.20 -7.99 0.21
CA ASN A 253 -19.22 -8.93 -0.24
C ASN A 253 -19.48 -10.09 0.73
N TYR A 254 -18.49 -10.51 1.51
CA TYR A 254 -18.62 -11.71 2.34
C TYR A 254 -18.45 -11.43 3.84
N ASP A 255 -17.37 -10.74 4.22
CA ASP A 255 -17.02 -10.61 5.63
C ASP A 255 -17.87 -9.56 6.34
N ARG A 256 -18.06 -8.42 5.69
CA ARG A 256 -18.75 -7.24 6.27
C ARG A 256 -19.54 -6.44 5.22
N PRO A 257 -20.54 -7.04 4.56
CA PRO A 257 -21.37 -6.31 3.60
C PRO A 257 -22.02 -5.07 4.24
N GLY A 258 -21.93 -3.93 3.57
CA GLY A 258 -22.52 -2.67 4.02
C GLY A 258 -21.78 -1.96 5.17
N TYR A 259 -20.59 -2.44 5.60
CA TYR A 259 -19.82 -1.78 6.66
C TYR A 259 -18.96 -0.62 6.15
N MET A 260 -18.62 -0.64 4.88
CA MET A 260 -17.81 0.38 4.20
C MET A 260 -18.46 0.73 2.86
N ALA A 261 -18.45 2.02 2.53
CA ALA A 261 -18.92 2.55 1.25
C ALA A 261 -17.90 3.54 0.65
N GLY A 262 -18.19 4.05 -0.54
CA GLY A 262 -17.38 5.03 -1.25
C GLY A 262 -17.71 6.49 -0.91
N ASN A 263 -18.49 6.76 0.13
CA ASN A 263 -18.96 8.11 0.49
C ASN A 263 -17.83 8.94 1.13
N GLY A 264 -16.83 9.30 0.35
CA GLY A 264 -15.67 10.04 0.80
C GLY A 264 -15.34 11.25 -0.06
N HIS A 265 -14.31 11.98 0.35
CA HIS A 265 -13.84 13.16 -0.38
C HIS A 265 -13.38 12.80 -1.81
N ALA A 266 -12.73 11.65 -1.99
CA ALA A 266 -12.23 11.24 -3.30
C ALA A 266 -13.36 11.01 -4.33
N ALA A 267 -14.49 10.44 -3.90
CA ALA A 267 -15.65 10.31 -4.78
C ALA A 267 -16.17 11.68 -5.21
N ALA A 268 -16.37 12.60 -4.26
CA ALA A 268 -16.83 13.97 -4.55
C ALA A 268 -15.84 14.74 -5.44
N LEU A 269 -14.54 14.51 -5.27
CA LEU A 269 -13.49 15.14 -6.07
C LEU A 269 -13.49 14.66 -7.54
N MET A 270 -13.82 13.41 -7.78
CA MET A 270 -13.82 12.82 -9.12
C MET A 270 -15.17 12.87 -9.83
N ASP A 271 -16.30 12.89 -9.10
CA ASP A 271 -17.63 12.82 -9.69
C ASP A 271 -17.89 13.98 -10.68
N PRO A 272 -18.07 13.69 -11.99
CA PRO A 272 -18.36 14.72 -12.97
C PRO A 272 -19.68 15.49 -12.72
N ALA A 273 -20.61 14.91 -11.97
CA ALA A 273 -21.86 15.58 -11.59
C ALA A 273 -21.69 16.56 -10.43
N ASN A 274 -20.56 16.50 -9.69
CA ASN A 274 -20.27 17.41 -8.59
C ASN A 274 -19.63 18.72 -9.11
N PRO A 275 -20.25 19.90 -8.95
CA PRO A 275 -19.67 21.17 -9.38
C PRO A 275 -18.34 21.54 -8.71
N GLY A 276 -18.02 20.93 -7.57
CA GLY A 276 -16.77 21.10 -6.83
C GLY A 276 -15.71 20.06 -7.14
N SER A 277 -15.93 19.21 -8.16
CA SER A 277 -14.95 18.21 -8.56
C SER A 277 -13.76 18.83 -9.31
N ARG A 278 -12.70 18.04 -9.49
CA ARG A 278 -11.53 18.42 -10.29
C ARG A 278 -11.76 18.40 -11.80
N ASN A 279 -12.97 18.02 -12.24
CA ASN A 279 -13.32 17.99 -13.65
C ASN A 279 -13.33 19.41 -14.23
N ASN A 280 -12.74 19.56 -15.42
CA ASN A 280 -12.62 20.84 -16.11
C ASN A 280 -12.49 20.65 -17.63
N GLY A 281 -12.15 21.69 -18.39
CA GLY A 281 -12.03 21.61 -19.86
C GLY A 281 -10.90 20.72 -20.37
N LYS A 282 -10.02 20.22 -19.52
CA LYS A 282 -8.90 19.33 -19.85
C LYS A 282 -8.88 18.02 -19.08
N THR A 283 -9.73 17.88 -18.09
CA THR A 283 -9.82 16.71 -17.22
C THR A 283 -11.27 16.28 -17.07
N ASN A 284 -11.57 15.04 -17.43
CA ASN A 284 -12.85 14.40 -17.14
C ASN A 284 -12.59 13.02 -16.53
N GLU A 285 -12.91 12.88 -15.27
CA GLU A 285 -12.68 11.68 -14.45
C GLU A 285 -13.68 10.55 -14.72
N ASN A 286 -14.65 10.72 -15.60
CA ASN A 286 -15.81 9.82 -15.68
C ASN A 286 -15.44 8.33 -15.78
N SER A 287 -14.47 7.95 -16.62
CA SER A 287 -14.03 6.56 -16.74
C SER A 287 -13.39 6.04 -15.45
N ARG A 288 -12.46 6.82 -14.86
CA ARG A 288 -11.76 6.45 -13.63
C ARG A 288 -12.70 6.45 -12.43
N PHE A 289 -13.63 7.41 -12.35
CA PHE A 289 -14.65 7.49 -11.32
C PHE A 289 -15.53 6.24 -11.30
N ASN A 290 -16.09 5.84 -12.45
CA ASN A 290 -16.94 4.65 -12.55
C ASN A 290 -16.14 3.33 -12.36
N TYR A 291 -14.85 3.32 -12.64
CA TYR A 291 -13.98 2.19 -12.32
C TYR A 291 -13.79 2.04 -10.80
N PHE A 292 -13.74 3.15 -10.04
CA PHE A 292 -13.51 3.16 -8.60
C PHE A 292 -14.79 3.07 -7.78
N TYR A 293 -15.89 3.64 -8.26
CA TYR A 293 -17.13 3.82 -7.51
C TYR A 293 -18.36 3.36 -8.29
N LEU A 294 -19.40 3.00 -7.53
CA LEU A 294 -20.75 2.72 -8.02
C LEU A 294 -21.69 3.79 -7.48
N PRO A 295 -22.16 4.75 -8.31
CA PRO A 295 -23.16 5.72 -7.90
C PRO A 295 -24.50 5.04 -7.61
N ASN A 296 -25.13 5.34 -6.46
CA ASN A 296 -26.44 4.80 -6.05
C ASN A 296 -27.62 5.62 -6.54
N GLY A 297 -27.38 6.74 -7.24
CA GLY A 297 -28.41 7.62 -7.78
C GLY A 297 -29.07 8.55 -6.76
N ASP A 298 -28.73 8.46 -5.47
CA ASP A 298 -29.20 9.31 -4.39
C ASP A 298 -28.12 10.26 -3.84
N GLY A 299 -26.98 10.32 -4.50
CA GLY A 299 -25.81 11.11 -4.07
C GLY A 299 -24.86 10.35 -3.16
N THR A 300 -25.06 9.05 -2.97
CA THR A 300 -24.16 8.14 -2.28
C THR A 300 -23.43 7.23 -3.25
N TYR A 301 -22.34 6.63 -2.82
CA TYR A 301 -21.46 5.80 -3.64
C TYR A 301 -21.05 4.55 -2.87
N ASP A 302 -21.08 3.41 -3.55
CA ASP A 302 -20.36 2.22 -3.11
C ASP A 302 -18.97 2.18 -3.76
N VAL A 303 -18.04 1.43 -3.18
CA VAL A 303 -16.80 1.08 -3.88
C VAL A 303 -17.12 0.12 -5.02
N ASN A 304 -16.46 0.23 -6.15
CA ASN A 304 -16.77 -0.64 -7.27
C ASN A 304 -16.13 -2.03 -7.09
N TYR A 305 -16.95 -2.97 -6.62
CA TYR A 305 -16.63 -4.38 -6.43
C TYR A 305 -17.31 -5.28 -7.49
N LEU A 306 -17.88 -4.74 -8.54
CA LEU A 306 -18.54 -5.53 -9.59
C LEU A 306 -17.57 -6.57 -10.16
N TYR A 307 -18.08 -7.79 -10.30
CA TYR A 307 -17.34 -8.93 -10.77
C TYR A 307 -18.24 -9.80 -11.67
N ASP A 308 -17.72 -10.19 -12.83
CA ASP A 308 -18.50 -10.81 -13.92
C ASP A 308 -19.30 -12.06 -13.53
N VAL A 309 -18.70 -12.95 -12.73
CA VAL A 309 -19.36 -14.23 -12.36
C VAL A 309 -20.53 -14.02 -11.40
N GLU A 310 -20.46 -13.03 -10.53
CA GLU A 310 -21.43 -12.82 -9.46
C GLU A 310 -22.57 -11.89 -9.89
N TYR A 311 -22.26 -10.91 -10.71
CA TYR A 311 -23.20 -9.88 -11.14
C TYR A 311 -23.57 -9.98 -12.62
N GLU A 312 -23.17 -11.08 -13.30
CA GLU A 312 -23.29 -11.23 -14.75
C GLU A 312 -22.65 -10.04 -15.52
N THR A 313 -21.64 -9.45 -14.90
CA THR A 313 -20.92 -8.28 -15.45
C THR A 313 -19.83 -8.78 -16.40
N PRO A 314 -19.79 -8.31 -17.64
CA PRO A 314 -18.71 -8.66 -18.54
C PRO A 314 -17.34 -8.28 -17.94
N PRO A 315 -16.26 -9.07 -18.18
CA PRO A 315 -14.92 -8.84 -17.58
C PRO A 315 -14.36 -7.43 -17.82
N GLU A 316 -14.73 -6.80 -18.92
CA GLU A 316 -14.36 -5.43 -19.27
C GLU A 316 -14.96 -4.36 -18.33
N TYR A 317 -15.91 -4.73 -17.46
CA TYR A 317 -16.50 -3.87 -16.43
C TYR A 317 -16.17 -4.31 -15.00
N ASN A 318 -15.21 -5.21 -14.81
CA ASN A 318 -14.74 -5.53 -13.47
C ASN A 318 -14.27 -4.27 -12.76
N GLY A 319 -14.80 -4.01 -11.56
CA GLY A 319 -14.45 -2.85 -10.75
C GLY A 319 -13.03 -2.92 -10.18
N PHE A 320 -12.56 -1.81 -9.64
CA PHE A 320 -11.24 -1.72 -9.02
C PHE A 320 -11.06 -2.71 -7.86
N PHE A 321 -12.12 -3.03 -7.14
CA PHE A 321 -12.15 -4.02 -6.07
C PHE A 321 -12.92 -5.29 -6.45
N ALA A 322 -13.02 -5.64 -7.72
CA ALA A 322 -13.58 -6.93 -8.13
C ALA A 322 -12.71 -8.11 -7.64
N ALA A 323 -13.33 -9.27 -7.48
CA ALA A 323 -12.68 -10.46 -6.89
C ALA A 323 -11.31 -10.79 -7.47
N THR A 324 -11.13 -10.62 -8.77
CA THR A 324 -9.92 -10.97 -9.52
C THR A 324 -9.06 -9.77 -9.92
N THR A 325 -9.49 -8.55 -9.61
CA THR A 325 -8.71 -7.36 -9.93
C THR A 325 -7.46 -7.32 -9.08
N SER A 326 -6.28 -7.26 -9.75
CA SER A 326 -4.99 -7.18 -9.08
C SER A 326 -4.84 -5.85 -8.34
N PHE A 327 -4.29 -5.90 -7.12
CA PHE A 327 -4.13 -4.72 -6.27
C PHE A 327 -2.75 -4.07 -6.47
N PRO A 328 -2.67 -2.73 -6.66
CA PRO A 328 -1.41 -2.03 -6.87
C PRO A 328 -0.59 -1.90 -5.57
N MET A 329 0.70 -2.27 -5.62
CA MET A 329 1.61 -2.19 -4.47
C MET A 329 2.76 -1.20 -4.68
N VAL A 330 3.44 -1.29 -5.84
CA VAL A 330 4.49 -0.36 -6.26
C VAL A 330 4.35 -0.15 -7.76
N THR A 331 4.11 1.07 -8.20
CA THR A 331 3.67 1.31 -9.58
C THR A 331 4.51 2.36 -10.30
N TRP A 332 4.50 2.27 -11.62
CA TRP A 332 5.03 3.31 -12.50
C TRP A 332 4.33 4.65 -12.31
N GLN A 333 3.02 4.63 -12.10
CA GLN A 333 2.22 5.81 -11.86
C GLN A 333 2.72 6.56 -10.61
N GLU A 334 2.95 5.84 -9.51
CA GLU A 334 3.56 6.39 -8.31
C GLU A 334 4.96 6.95 -8.61
N ASN A 335 5.80 6.16 -9.29
CA ASN A 335 7.18 6.57 -9.63
C ASN A 335 7.21 7.86 -10.47
N THR A 336 6.29 7.97 -11.44
CA THR A 336 6.15 9.15 -12.30
C THR A 336 5.71 10.37 -11.49
N LEU A 337 4.78 10.19 -10.58
CA LEU A 337 4.30 11.27 -9.71
C LEU A 337 5.31 11.66 -8.61
N ILE A 338 6.18 10.74 -8.15
CA ILE A 338 7.34 11.11 -7.34
C ILE A 338 8.26 12.05 -8.12
N ARG A 339 8.55 11.74 -9.39
CA ARG A 339 9.35 12.63 -10.26
C ARG A 339 8.70 14.00 -10.41
N ALA A 340 7.41 14.04 -10.73
CA ALA A 340 6.66 15.29 -10.89
C ALA A 340 6.69 16.15 -9.63
N GLU A 341 6.39 15.56 -8.47
CA GLU A 341 6.39 16.27 -7.19
C GLU A 341 7.76 16.84 -6.82
N VAL A 342 8.80 16.00 -6.90
CA VAL A 342 10.15 16.42 -6.55
C VAL A 342 10.64 17.53 -7.45
N LEU A 343 10.38 17.46 -8.75
CA LEU A 343 10.75 18.50 -9.71
C LEU A 343 10.00 19.83 -9.41
N ALA A 344 8.71 19.78 -9.08
CA ALA A 344 7.97 20.96 -8.64
C ALA A 344 8.57 21.56 -7.34
N LYS A 345 8.90 20.73 -6.35
CA LYS A 345 9.57 21.18 -5.11
C LYS A 345 10.94 21.81 -5.34
N GLN A 346 11.62 21.45 -6.43
CA GLN A 346 12.90 22.03 -6.83
C GLN A 346 12.75 23.26 -7.75
N GLY A 347 11.52 23.67 -8.08
CA GLY A 347 11.24 24.79 -9.00
C GLY A 347 11.46 24.46 -10.47
N GLU A 348 11.58 23.20 -10.81
CA GLU A 348 11.80 22.69 -12.17
C GLU A 348 10.46 22.52 -12.91
N PHE A 349 9.70 23.61 -13.04
CA PHE A 349 8.34 23.65 -13.58
C PHE A 349 8.17 22.84 -14.85
N THR A 350 9.02 23.10 -15.87
CA THR A 350 8.89 22.45 -17.20
C THR A 350 9.05 20.94 -17.11
N ASN A 351 10.00 20.47 -16.30
CA ASN A 351 10.27 19.05 -16.15
C ASN A 351 9.20 18.36 -15.30
N SER A 352 8.68 19.05 -14.28
CA SER A 352 7.53 18.58 -13.49
C SER A 352 6.27 18.42 -14.34
N LEU A 353 5.94 19.45 -15.14
CA LEU A 353 4.81 19.41 -16.05
C LEU A 353 4.93 18.27 -17.08
N ALA A 354 6.13 18.05 -17.61
CA ALA A 354 6.36 16.94 -18.54
C ALA A 354 6.12 15.58 -17.88
N ALA A 355 6.56 15.38 -16.62
CA ALA A 355 6.30 14.15 -15.89
C ALA A 355 4.80 13.96 -15.56
N LEU A 356 4.08 15.02 -15.22
CA LEU A 356 2.63 14.95 -15.02
C LEU A 356 1.92 14.58 -16.35
N ASN A 357 2.30 15.20 -17.46
CA ASN A 357 1.73 14.92 -18.77
C ASN A 357 2.05 13.49 -19.28
N GLU A 358 3.16 12.89 -18.86
CA GLU A 358 3.45 11.47 -19.13
C GLU A 358 2.35 10.56 -18.54
N LEU A 359 1.94 10.80 -17.29
CA LEU A 359 0.83 10.08 -16.67
C LEU A 359 -0.50 10.42 -17.35
N ARG A 360 -0.77 11.68 -17.65
CA ARG A 360 -2.01 12.11 -18.30
C ARG A 360 -2.20 11.44 -19.66
N ALA A 361 -1.16 11.35 -20.47
CA ALA A 361 -1.20 10.63 -21.74
C ALA A 361 -1.52 9.13 -21.58
N TYR A 362 -1.03 8.50 -20.53
CA TYR A 362 -1.40 7.12 -20.19
C TYR A 362 -2.89 7.00 -19.82
N LEU A 363 -3.40 7.91 -18.99
CA LEU A 363 -4.81 7.92 -18.59
C LEU A 363 -5.73 8.22 -19.80
N ASP A 364 -5.35 9.19 -20.65
CA ASP A 364 -6.09 9.56 -21.87
C ASP A 364 -6.16 8.41 -22.88
N SER A 365 -5.13 7.57 -22.92
CA SER A 365 -5.17 6.34 -23.73
C SER A 365 -6.17 5.29 -23.25
N GLY A 366 -6.78 5.47 -22.07
CA GLY A 366 -7.68 4.51 -21.45
C GLY A 366 -6.99 3.28 -20.85
N ALA A 367 -5.66 3.30 -20.72
CA ALA A 367 -4.90 2.14 -20.21
C ALA A 367 -4.94 2.00 -18.67
N GLY A 368 -5.52 2.97 -17.96
CA GLY A 368 -5.60 2.97 -16.50
C GLY A 368 -6.68 2.06 -15.89
N TRP A 369 -7.57 1.50 -16.70
CA TRP A 369 -8.75 0.72 -16.29
C TRP A 369 -9.17 -0.28 -17.37
N PRO A 370 -10.10 -1.23 -17.10
CA PRO A 370 -10.66 -2.14 -18.11
C PRO A 370 -11.36 -1.41 -19.25
N ALA A 371 -11.27 -1.98 -20.47
CA ALA A 371 -11.69 -1.33 -21.72
C ALA A 371 -13.16 -0.86 -21.74
N GLY A 372 -14.06 -1.58 -21.06
CA GLY A 372 -15.48 -1.21 -20.99
C GLY A 372 -15.72 0.20 -20.45
N TYR A 373 -14.87 0.67 -19.53
CA TYR A 373 -14.96 2.04 -19.00
C TYR A 373 -14.53 3.13 -19.98
N ASN A 374 -13.89 2.77 -21.09
CA ASN A 374 -13.56 3.71 -22.17
C ASN A 374 -14.74 3.90 -23.14
N ASP A 375 -15.50 2.83 -23.40
CA ASP A 375 -16.59 2.85 -24.38
C ASP A 375 -17.91 3.35 -23.77
N ASN A 376 -18.20 2.89 -22.56
CA ASN A 376 -19.38 3.29 -21.79
C ASN A 376 -19.09 3.17 -20.28
N PRO A 377 -18.42 4.16 -19.69
CA PRO A 377 -18.01 4.10 -18.29
C PRO A 377 -19.18 3.92 -17.31
N SER A 378 -20.37 4.38 -17.68
CA SER A 378 -21.61 4.29 -16.89
C SER A 378 -22.51 3.12 -17.29
N ALA A 379 -22.04 2.14 -18.07
CA ALA A 379 -22.86 1.03 -18.54
C ALA A 379 -23.53 0.21 -17.44
N MET A 380 -22.95 0.23 -16.22
CA MET A 380 -23.53 -0.45 -15.04
C MET A 380 -24.55 0.42 -14.29
N VAL A 381 -24.66 1.71 -14.63
CA VAL A 381 -25.67 2.63 -14.12
C VAL A 381 -26.71 2.83 -15.22
N ALA A 382 -27.89 2.28 -15.05
CA ALA A 382 -28.95 2.38 -16.06
C ALA A 382 -29.24 3.85 -16.41
N ASP A 383 -29.24 4.14 -17.72
CA ASP A 383 -29.61 5.43 -18.30
C ASP A 383 -28.63 6.63 -18.11
N ASP A 384 -27.36 6.41 -17.78
CA ASP A 384 -26.39 7.50 -17.75
C ASP A 384 -25.68 7.63 -19.14
N PRO A 385 -25.90 8.73 -19.91
CA PRO A 385 -25.34 8.94 -21.24
C PRO A 385 -23.96 9.65 -21.19
N THR A 386 -23.26 9.64 -20.05
CA THR A 386 -22.00 10.41 -19.91
C THR A 386 -20.92 9.90 -20.86
N ALA A 387 -20.12 10.84 -21.39
CA ALA A 387 -19.00 10.53 -22.27
C ALA A 387 -17.86 9.85 -21.51
N PRO A 388 -17.00 9.06 -22.19
CA PRO A 388 -15.74 8.57 -21.62
C PRO A 388 -14.93 9.70 -21.00
N GLY A 389 -14.10 9.36 -20.01
CA GLY A 389 -13.15 10.29 -19.42
C GLY A 389 -12.08 10.70 -20.43
N PHE A 390 -11.46 11.85 -20.19
CA PHE A 390 -10.30 12.33 -20.96
C PHE A 390 -9.32 13.11 -20.07
N PHE A 391 -8.06 13.14 -20.49
CA PHE A 391 -6.96 13.78 -19.76
C PHE A 391 -6.04 14.51 -20.76
N ASP A 392 -6.52 15.62 -21.29
CA ASP A 392 -5.76 16.44 -22.23
C ASP A 392 -4.44 16.93 -21.64
N GLU A 393 -3.43 17.10 -22.49
CA GLU A 393 -2.14 17.65 -22.07
C GLU A 393 -2.28 19.04 -21.46
N TYR A 394 -1.72 19.25 -20.27
CA TYR A 394 -1.61 20.57 -19.68
C TYR A 394 -0.46 21.36 -20.31
N LEU A 395 -0.71 22.64 -20.49
CA LEU A 395 0.26 23.61 -20.96
C LEU A 395 0.68 24.57 -19.82
N ALA A 396 1.81 25.24 -19.96
CA ALA A 396 2.25 26.20 -18.95
C ALA A 396 1.21 27.32 -18.68
N GLY A 397 0.40 27.67 -19.68
CA GLY A 397 -0.68 28.66 -19.55
C GLY A 397 -1.81 28.23 -18.62
N ASP A 398 -2.02 26.92 -18.44
CA ASP A 398 -3.06 26.39 -17.56
C ASP A 398 -2.76 26.66 -16.08
N PHE A 399 -1.49 26.82 -15.75
CA PHE A 399 -0.97 27.14 -14.42
C PHE A 399 -0.60 28.61 -14.23
N ALA A 400 -0.70 29.44 -15.29
CA ALA A 400 -0.52 30.88 -15.15
C ALA A 400 -1.67 31.48 -14.31
N ALA A 401 -1.47 32.68 -13.74
CA ALA A 401 -2.49 33.37 -12.98
C ALA A 401 -3.81 33.48 -13.76
N GLY A 402 -4.91 32.92 -13.22
CA GLY A 402 -6.21 32.81 -13.88
C GLY A 402 -6.33 31.68 -14.90
N GLY A 403 -5.32 30.82 -15.01
CA GLY A 403 -5.39 29.59 -15.81
C GLY A 403 -6.34 28.55 -15.20
N ILE A 404 -6.63 27.48 -15.95
CA ILE A 404 -7.63 26.47 -15.57
C ILE A 404 -7.29 25.77 -14.26
N GLU A 405 -6.01 25.58 -13.94
CA GLU A 405 -5.49 24.98 -12.69
C GLU A 405 -4.99 26.06 -11.68
N ASN A 406 -5.19 27.34 -11.98
CA ASN A 406 -4.71 28.45 -11.14
C ASN A 406 -5.71 29.62 -11.10
N ALA A 407 -6.97 29.34 -10.82
CA ALA A 407 -8.02 30.34 -10.73
C ALA A 407 -7.78 31.35 -9.58
N ASP A 408 -7.12 30.93 -8.51
CA ASP A 408 -6.72 31.73 -7.34
C ASP A 408 -5.45 32.55 -7.54
N SER A 409 -4.79 32.41 -8.68
CA SER A 409 -3.63 33.21 -9.10
C SER A 409 -2.43 33.14 -8.16
N ILE A 410 -2.14 31.97 -7.60
CA ILE A 410 -0.92 31.69 -6.84
C ILE A 410 0.30 31.57 -7.78
N ASP A 411 1.47 31.33 -7.22
CA ASP A 411 2.66 31.04 -8.02
C ASP A 411 2.41 29.86 -8.97
N PRO A 412 2.76 29.91 -10.25
CA PRO A 412 2.52 28.84 -11.20
C PRO A 412 3.12 27.48 -10.79
N ASN A 413 4.28 27.50 -10.14
CA ASN A 413 4.90 26.27 -9.66
C ASN A 413 4.15 25.67 -8.46
N ASP A 414 3.59 26.49 -7.58
CA ASP A 414 2.75 26.05 -6.46
C ASP A 414 1.41 25.49 -6.98
N ALA A 415 0.84 26.11 -8.03
CA ALA A 415 -0.36 25.58 -8.70
C ALA A 415 -0.10 24.21 -9.34
N LEU A 416 1.04 24.05 -10.02
CA LEU A 416 1.44 22.74 -10.57
C LEU A 416 1.68 21.71 -9.47
N LEU A 417 2.34 22.08 -8.37
CA LEU A 417 2.55 21.20 -7.24
C LEU A 417 1.22 20.76 -6.63
N ARG A 418 0.24 21.65 -6.52
CA ARG A 418 -1.11 21.33 -6.05
C ARG A 418 -1.77 20.28 -6.93
N GLU A 419 -1.74 20.46 -8.25
CA GLU A 419 -2.30 19.51 -9.20
C GLU A 419 -1.58 18.15 -9.14
N VAL A 420 -0.25 18.13 -9.05
CA VAL A 420 0.52 16.89 -8.88
C VAL A 420 0.12 16.15 -7.60
N LEU A 421 -0.07 16.83 -6.48
CA LEU A 421 -0.49 16.21 -5.21
C LEU A 421 -1.93 15.71 -5.29
N GLU A 422 -2.83 16.43 -5.96
CA GLU A 422 -4.20 16.00 -6.17
C GLU A 422 -4.26 14.77 -7.09
N GLU A 423 -3.47 14.76 -8.16
CA GLU A 423 -3.34 13.58 -9.03
C GLU A 423 -2.75 12.38 -8.26
N ARG A 424 -1.78 12.60 -7.35
CA ARG A 424 -1.27 11.53 -6.46
C ARG A 424 -2.38 10.98 -5.57
N TYR A 425 -3.18 11.85 -4.96
CA TYR A 425 -4.27 11.44 -4.09
C TYR A 425 -5.29 10.55 -4.83
N VAL A 426 -5.65 10.90 -6.06
CA VAL A 426 -6.58 10.12 -6.88
C VAL A 426 -5.93 8.84 -7.41
N THR A 427 -4.70 8.91 -7.92
CA THR A 427 -3.98 7.75 -8.48
C THR A 427 -3.68 6.68 -7.41
N LEU A 428 -3.43 7.08 -6.18
CA LEU A 428 -3.15 6.18 -5.06
C LEU A 428 -4.43 5.73 -4.31
N TYR A 429 -5.60 5.89 -4.94
CA TYR A 429 -6.87 5.43 -4.38
C TYR A 429 -6.79 3.99 -3.87
N GLY A 430 -7.26 3.80 -2.64
CA GLY A 430 -7.26 2.50 -1.99
C GLY A 430 -5.88 1.97 -1.60
N GLN A 431 -4.82 2.79 -1.61
CA GLN A 431 -3.47 2.41 -1.22
C GLN A 431 -3.01 3.15 0.05
N LEU A 432 -2.18 2.50 0.86
CA LEU A 432 -1.60 3.10 2.07
C LEU A 432 -0.78 4.36 1.80
N GLU A 433 -0.20 4.47 0.60
CA GLU A 433 0.59 5.63 0.19
C GLU A 433 -0.24 6.92 0.13
N GLY A 434 -1.53 6.85 -0.15
CA GLY A 434 -2.42 8.02 -0.03
C GLY A 434 -2.44 8.58 1.39
N PHE A 435 -2.49 7.73 2.41
CA PHE A 435 -2.41 8.16 3.82
C PHE A 435 -1.03 8.71 4.19
N ASN A 436 0.04 8.11 3.68
CA ASN A 436 1.39 8.62 3.87
C ASN A 436 1.55 10.00 3.25
N ASP A 437 1.05 10.21 2.03
CA ASP A 437 1.10 11.48 1.32
C ASP A 437 0.38 12.60 2.08
N ILE A 438 -0.85 12.37 2.51
CA ILE A 438 -1.61 13.39 3.25
C ILE A 438 -0.90 13.81 4.54
N ARG A 439 -0.30 12.86 5.26
CA ARG A 439 0.44 13.16 6.50
C ARG A 439 1.74 13.91 6.26
N ARG A 440 2.58 13.45 5.32
CA ARG A 440 3.89 14.05 5.04
C ARG A 440 3.79 15.44 4.40
N THR A 441 2.66 15.74 3.76
CA THR A 441 2.36 17.05 3.17
C THR A 441 1.58 17.97 4.12
N ASN A 442 1.40 17.56 5.39
CA ASN A 442 0.61 18.31 6.39
C ASN A 442 -0.82 18.61 5.90
N ASN A 443 -1.45 17.63 5.24
CA ASN A 443 -2.77 17.76 4.62
C ASN A 443 -2.87 18.97 3.67
N PHE A 444 -1.89 19.13 2.80
CA PHE A 444 -1.79 20.25 1.83
C PHE A 444 -3.05 20.40 0.96
N LEU A 445 -3.75 19.30 0.70
CA LEU A 445 -4.98 19.24 -0.09
C LEU A 445 -6.25 19.58 0.70
N ASP A 446 -6.13 19.96 1.97
CA ASP A 446 -7.27 20.25 2.85
C ASP A 446 -8.33 19.14 2.89
N ILE A 447 -7.88 17.88 2.87
CA ILE A 447 -8.80 16.73 3.02
C ILE A 447 -9.64 16.92 4.29
N PRO A 448 -10.98 16.79 4.21
CA PRO A 448 -11.87 17.08 5.32
C PRO A 448 -11.57 16.29 6.58
N VAL A 449 -11.32 16.98 7.67
CA VAL A 449 -11.10 16.39 8.99
C VAL A 449 -12.46 16.01 9.60
N LYS A 450 -12.55 14.82 10.21
CA LYS A 450 -13.79 14.36 10.85
C LYS A 450 -14.17 15.27 12.03
N SER A 451 -15.48 15.47 12.20
CA SER A 451 -16.05 16.41 13.17
C SER A 451 -15.49 16.24 14.58
N GLY A 452 -15.17 17.37 15.23
CA GLY A 452 -14.64 17.42 16.59
C GLY A 452 -13.13 17.27 16.69
N ASN A 453 -12.41 17.08 15.58
CA ASN A 453 -10.95 16.96 15.55
C ASN A 453 -10.32 18.18 14.83
N SER A 454 -9.06 18.46 15.12
CA SER A 454 -8.29 19.55 14.50
C SER A 454 -7.43 19.09 13.33
N THR A 455 -7.19 17.80 13.22
CA THR A 455 -6.38 17.18 12.15
C THR A 455 -6.83 15.75 11.91
N ILE A 456 -6.42 15.19 10.79
CA ILE A 456 -6.50 13.74 10.56
C ILE A 456 -5.52 13.01 11.51
N PRO A 457 -5.68 11.68 11.72
CA PRO A 457 -4.66 10.90 12.40
C PRO A 457 -3.30 11.02 11.72
N LEU A 458 -2.24 11.24 12.50
CA LEU A 458 -0.89 11.44 11.99
C LEU A 458 0.00 10.20 12.13
N ARG A 459 -0.48 9.17 12.81
CA ARG A 459 0.18 7.86 12.99
C ARG A 459 -0.82 6.82 13.46
N LEU A 460 -0.43 5.55 13.48
CA LEU A 460 -1.14 4.52 14.20
C LEU A 460 -0.68 4.45 15.65
N LEU A 461 -1.58 4.01 16.55
CA LEU A 461 -1.21 3.76 17.95
C LEU A 461 -0.39 2.46 18.04
N TYR A 462 0.58 2.43 18.95
CA TYR A 462 1.26 1.18 19.24
C TYR A 462 0.27 0.13 19.73
N PRO A 463 0.41 -1.13 19.28
CA PRO A 463 -0.55 -2.17 19.62
C PRO A 463 -0.57 -2.49 21.11
N GLN A 464 -1.73 -2.83 21.62
CA GLN A 464 -1.89 -3.17 23.04
C GLN A 464 -1.05 -4.38 23.45
N SER A 465 -0.82 -5.32 22.52
CA SER A 465 0.05 -6.48 22.76
C SER A 465 1.49 -6.05 23.07
N GLU A 466 2.05 -5.10 22.32
CA GLU A 466 3.39 -4.56 22.56
C GLU A 466 3.44 -3.79 23.89
N LEU A 467 2.47 -2.91 24.14
CA LEU A 467 2.39 -2.16 25.39
C LEU A 467 2.35 -3.06 26.64
N ASN A 468 1.78 -4.26 26.52
CA ASN A 468 1.68 -5.23 27.60
C ASN A 468 2.96 -6.06 27.81
N THR A 469 3.77 -6.25 26.78
CA THR A 469 4.84 -7.26 26.77
C THR A 469 6.24 -6.69 26.58
N ASN A 470 6.38 -5.52 25.95
CA ASN A 470 7.67 -4.91 25.67
C ASN A 470 7.84 -3.58 26.42
N PRO A 471 8.70 -3.52 27.45
CA PRO A 471 8.91 -2.30 28.23
C PRO A 471 9.65 -1.18 27.42
N ASN A 472 10.15 -1.48 26.22
CA ASN A 472 10.87 -0.53 25.39
C ASN A 472 9.95 0.27 24.46
N VAL A 473 8.63 0.02 24.47
CA VAL A 473 7.68 0.81 23.65
C VAL A 473 7.72 2.28 24.05
N PRO A 474 7.88 3.22 23.11
CA PRO A 474 7.79 4.65 23.40
C PRO A 474 6.44 5.01 24.06
N THR A 475 6.47 5.85 25.09
CA THR A 475 5.27 6.22 25.86
C THR A 475 4.91 7.71 25.78
N SER A 476 5.73 8.54 25.13
CA SER A 476 5.50 9.98 24.96
C SER A 476 5.60 10.37 23.48
N GLY A 477 4.77 11.30 23.05
CA GLY A 477 4.74 11.74 21.64
C GLY A 477 4.20 10.67 20.67
N VAL A 478 3.30 9.79 21.14
CA VAL A 478 2.84 8.61 20.39
C VAL A 478 1.32 8.51 20.26
N GLY A 479 0.63 9.61 20.55
CA GLY A 479 -0.82 9.71 20.37
C GLY A 479 -1.21 9.72 18.88
N LEU A 480 -2.45 9.39 18.60
CA LEU A 480 -3.01 9.28 17.25
C LEU A 480 -2.79 10.54 16.38
N PHE A 481 -2.84 11.72 17.01
CA PHE A 481 -2.71 13.03 16.36
C PHE A 481 -1.32 13.65 16.54
N GLU A 482 -0.35 12.89 17.01
CA GLU A 482 1.04 13.33 17.15
C GLU A 482 1.85 12.84 15.95
N ALA A 483 2.51 13.77 15.25
CA ALA A 483 3.29 13.45 14.07
C ALA A 483 4.46 12.51 14.40
N THR A 484 4.78 11.61 13.48
CA THR A 484 6.06 10.89 13.50
C THR A 484 7.21 11.86 13.17
N ALA A 485 8.46 11.51 13.48
CA ALA A 485 9.61 12.39 13.28
C ALA A 485 9.73 12.87 11.82
N ALA A 486 9.48 12.00 10.83
CA ALA A 486 9.50 12.36 9.42
C ALA A 486 8.38 13.34 9.03
N ASN A 487 7.20 13.20 9.64
CA ASN A 487 6.04 14.04 9.34
C ASN A 487 6.01 15.35 10.17
N ALA A 488 6.83 15.48 11.22
CA ALA A 488 6.94 16.69 12.01
C ALA A 488 7.67 17.83 11.27
N THR A 489 8.46 17.51 10.25
CA THR A 489 9.11 18.50 9.39
C THR A 489 8.07 19.14 8.46
N PRO A 490 7.99 20.46 8.33
CA PRO A 490 7.08 21.13 7.39
C PRO A 490 7.31 20.68 5.95
N TYR A 491 6.22 20.60 5.18
CA TYR A 491 6.24 20.27 3.75
C TYR A 491 6.63 21.44 2.87
#